data_1d12c13c46e3d7141610bc67169850ec
#
_entry.id   1d12c13c46e3d7141610bc67169850ec
#
_cell.length_a   1.000
_cell.length_b   1.000
_cell.length_c   1.000
_cell.angle_alpha   90.00
_cell.angle_beta   90.00
_cell.angle_gamma   90.00
#
_symmetry.space_group_name_H-M   'P 1'
#
loop_
_entity.id
_entity.type
_entity.pdbx_description
1 polymer ?
#
loop_
_entity_poly.entity_id
_entity_poly.type
_entity_poly.pdbx_seq_one_letter_code
_entity_poly.pdbx_strand_id
1 'polypeptide(L)'
;MCSKCFNELDYLATMPNRITEGKKVYCAGVYSKNLQKLIRGLKYHNQRELAYYLAKFMFQYWLSVTDDTDFQVVPVPIYYKRKKKRKYNHMELVGTELCRLGGYSYNPELITRIKDTKPQYKLSKKERFNNLNNAFKVDKSKLQSGKILIIDDICTTGSTFEEMIREFKKNGIEDIVCFAATTPFGD
;
A
#
# COMPACT_ATOMS: atom_id res chain seq x y z
N MET A 1 18.33 -7.74 5.11
CA MET A 1 18.94 -6.49 4.55
C MET A 1 20.01 -6.02 5.53
N CYS A 2 21.20 -5.60 5.07
CA CYS A 2 22.23 -5.07 5.98
C CYS A 2 21.95 -3.61 6.34
N SER A 3 22.49 -3.14 7.49
CA SER A 3 22.28 -1.77 7.98
C SER A 3 22.72 -0.69 6.97
N LYS A 4 23.84 -0.92 6.27
CA LYS A 4 24.34 0.00 5.23
C LYS A 4 23.30 0.20 4.13
N CYS A 5 22.78 -0.88 3.54
CA CYS A 5 21.77 -0.78 2.47
C CYS A 5 20.44 -0.17 2.95
N PHE A 6 20.10 -0.31 4.23
CA PHE A 6 18.91 0.31 4.80
C PHE A 6 19.10 1.81 4.98
N ASN A 7 20.25 2.25 5.47
CA ASN A 7 20.56 3.66 5.68
C ASN A 7 20.78 4.44 4.37
N GLU A 8 20.96 3.75 3.24
CA GLU A 8 21.03 4.33 1.89
C GLU A 8 19.64 4.48 1.24
N LEU A 9 18.54 4.24 1.98
CA LEU A 9 17.20 4.47 1.47
C LEU A 9 16.84 5.96 1.63
N ASP A 10 16.52 6.62 0.52
CA ASP A 10 16.16 8.02 0.52
C ASP A 10 14.65 8.21 0.70
N TYR A 11 14.28 9.12 1.60
CA TYR A 11 12.91 9.55 1.83
C TYR A 11 12.54 10.70 0.91
N LEU A 12 11.29 10.73 0.50
CA LEU A 12 10.67 11.91 -0.13
C LEU A 12 10.27 12.94 0.92
N ALA A 13 9.92 14.15 0.45
CA ALA A 13 9.36 15.20 1.30
C ALA A 13 8.08 14.71 2.02
N THR A 14 7.86 15.17 3.25
CA THR A 14 6.75 14.76 4.12
C THR A 14 5.43 15.46 3.79
N MET A 15 5.13 15.58 2.52
CA MET A 15 3.87 16.13 2.00
C MET A 15 3.16 15.12 1.10
N PRO A 16 1.85 15.26 0.89
CA PRO A 16 1.15 14.40 -0.06
C PRO A 16 1.73 14.52 -1.45
N ASN A 17 2.20 13.41 -2.03
CA ASN A 17 2.71 13.37 -3.40
C ASN A 17 1.61 13.57 -4.44
N ARG A 18 0.37 13.31 -4.08
CA ARG A 18 -0.82 13.56 -4.90
C ARG A 18 -2.11 13.56 -4.11
N ILE A 19 -3.17 14.05 -4.76
CA ILE A 19 -4.54 13.88 -4.31
C ILE A 19 -5.29 13.00 -5.32
N THR A 20 -5.97 11.97 -4.84
CA THR A 20 -6.75 11.05 -5.64
C THR A 20 -8.13 10.91 -5.02
N GLU A 21 -9.22 11.12 -5.80
CA GLU A 21 -10.61 11.11 -5.29
C GLU A 21 -10.81 12.00 -4.05
N GLY A 22 -10.07 13.13 -3.96
CA GLY A 22 -10.09 14.06 -2.83
C GLY A 22 -9.34 13.57 -1.59
N LYS A 23 -8.61 12.44 -1.66
CA LYS A 23 -7.83 11.88 -0.54
C LYS A 23 -6.34 12.05 -0.77
N LYS A 24 -5.61 12.31 0.32
CA LYS A 24 -4.14 12.45 0.31
C LYS A 24 -3.47 11.11 0.06
N VAL A 25 -2.47 11.10 -0.80
CA VAL A 25 -1.60 9.95 -1.07
C VAL A 25 -0.17 10.34 -0.75
N TYR A 26 0.44 9.60 0.17
CA TYR A 26 1.84 9.76 0.56
C TYR A 26 2.68 8.63 -0.04
N CYS A 27 3.93 8.93 -0.38
CA CYS A 27 4.91 7.95 -0.79
C CYS A 27 6.20 8.18 0.00
N ALA A 28 6.72 7.14 0.65
CA ALA A 28 7.88 7.29 1.53
C ALA A 28 9.18 7.54 0.76
N GLY A 29 9.34 6.97 -0.44
CA GLY A 29 10.57 7.15 -1.22
C GLY A 29 10.38 6.99 -2.72
N VAL A 30 11.46 7.27 -3.46
CA VAL A 30 11.54 7.01 -4.91
C VAL A 30 11.86 5.53 -5.13
N TYR A 31 11.29 4.93 -6.18
CA TYR A 31 11.54 3.54 -6.58
C TYR A 31 13.00 3.37 -7.09
N SER A 32 13.94 3.58 -6.18
CA SER A 32 15.38 3.48 -6.38
C SER A 32 15.86 2.03 -6.42
N LYS A 33 17.12 1.81 -6.79
CA LYS A 33 17.73 0.48 -6.90
C LYS A 33 17.58 -0.37 -5.63
N ASN A 34 17.75 0.23 -4.44
CA ASN A 34 17.69 -0.51 -3.17
C ASN A 34 16.23 -0.84 -2.79
N LEU A 35 15.29 0.11 -2.90
CA LEU A 35 13.86 -0.15 -2.68
C LEU A 35 13.30 -1.14 -3.70
N GLN A 36 13.75 -1.05 -4.97
CA GLN A 36 13.37 -2.03 -6.00
C GLN A 36 13.79 -3.44 -5.62
N LYS A 37 15.04 -3.65 -5.15
CA LYS A 37 15.54 -4.98 -4.72
C LYS A 37 14.72 -5.51 -3.56
N LEU A 38 14.42 -4.66 -2.56
CA LEU A 38 13.64 -5.02 -1.38
C LEU A 38 12.23 -5.47 -1.77
N ILE A 39 11.51 -4.66 -2.57
CA ILE A 39 10.16 -4.97 -3.03
C ILE A 39 10.15 -6.23 -3.92
N ARG A 40 11.14 -6.41 -4.80
CA ARG A 40 11.24 -7.61 -5.64
C ARG A 40 11.55 -8.87 -4.82
N GLY A 41 12.39 -8.77 -3.80
CA GLY A 41 12.66 -9.84 -2.84
C GLY A 41 11.36 -10.36 -2.21
N LEU A 42 10.53 -9.43 -1.73
CA LEU A 42 9.20 -9.73 -1.19
C LEU A 42 8.25 -10.32 -2.23
N LYS A 43 8.22 -9.78 -3.45
CA LYS A 43 7.23 -10.18 -4.48
C LYS A 43 7.56 -11.50 -5.17
N TYR A 44 8.85 -11.80 -5.38
CA TYR A 44 9.25 -12.82 -6.33
C TYR A 44 10.27 -13.84 -5.80
N HIS A 45 10.94 -13.53 -4.69
CA HIS A 45 12.03 -14.38 -4.15
C HIS A 45 11.70 -14.99 -2.78
N ASN A 46 10.45 -14.91 -2.33
CA ASN A 46 9.97 -15.44 -1.03
C ASN A 46 10.79 -14.98 0.19
N GLN A 47 11.42 -13.82 0.10
CA GLN A 47 12.21 -13.22 1.20
C GLN A 47 11.28 -12.45 2.14
N ARG A 48 10.47 -13.18 2.91
CA ARG A 48 9.39 -12.60 3.76
C ARG A 48 9.94 -11.71 4.87
N GLU A 49 11.12 -12.00 5.36
CA GLU A 49 11.83 -11.20 6.37
C GLU A 49 12.10 -9.76 5.94
N LEU A 50 12.09 -9.49 4.64
CA LEU A 50 12.20 -8.13 4.10
C LEU A 50 10.98 -7.26 4.40
N ALA A 51 9.84 -7.86 4.80
CA ALA A 51 8.63 -7.11 5.17
C ALA A 51 8.89 -6.17 6.36
N TYR A 52 9.66 -6.63 7.34
CA TYR A 52 10.08 -5.79 8.47
C TYR A 52 10.84 -4.53 8.02
N TYR A 53 11.79 -4.68 7.09
CA TYR A 53 12.59 -3.54 6.63
C TYR A 53 11.75 -2.54 5.81
N LEU A 54 10.84 -3.03 4.97
CA LEU A 54 9.94 -2.16 4.22
C LEU A 54 8.95 -1.45 5.16
N ALA A 55 8.39 -2.17 6.13
CA ALA A 55 7.52 -1.58 7.15
C ALA A 55 8.25 -0.55 8.01
N LYS A 56 9.50 -0.83 8.43
CA LYS A 56 10.32 0.11 9.19
C LYS A 56 10.62 1.38 8.39
N PHE A 57 10.95 1.26 7.10
CA PHE A 57 11.14 2.40 6.20
C PHE A 57 9.86 3.23 6.10
N MET A 58 8.72 2.59 5.84
CA MET A 58 7.42 3.27 5.79
C MET A 58 7.08 3.93 7.12
N PHE A 59 7.27 3.25 8.23
CA PHE A 59 6.94 3.75 9.56
C PHE A 59 7.76 4.99 9.95
N GLN A 60 9.07 4.99 9.69
CA GLN A 60 9.94 6.14 9.96
C GLN A 60 9.49 7.38 9.19
N TYR A 61 9.12 7.22 7.91
CA TYR A 61 8.53 8.31 7.12
C TYR A 61 7.18 8.76 7.71
N TRP A 62 6.32 7.81 8.09
CA TRP A 62 4.97 8.09 8.58
C TRP A 62 4.96 8.89 9.87
N LEU A 63 5.90 8.64 10.77
CA LEU A 63 6.10 9.43 11.99
C LEU A 63 6.42 10.92 11.73
N SER A 64 6.99 11.25 10.57
CA SER A 64 7.24 12.65 10.17
C SER A 64 6.04 13.29 9.46
N VAL A 65 5.01 12.52 9.12
CA VAL A 65 3.78 12.98 8.46
C VAL A 65 2.67 13.30 9.47
N THR A 66 2.54 12.48 10.52
CA THR A 66 1.46 12.59 11.50
C THR A 66 1.81 11.96 12.83
N ASP A 67 1.27 12.54 13.90
CA ASP A 67 1.30 11.99 15.27
C ASP A 67 0.01 11.19 15.58
N ASP A 68 -0.94 11.13 14.64
CA ASP A 68 -2.18 10.39 14.80
C ASP A 68 -1.90 8.88 14.81
N THR A 69 -2.45 8.19 15.81
CA THR A 69 -2.29 6.74 16.00
C THR A 69 -3.59 5.96 15.79
N ASP A 70 -4.71 6.64 15.56
CA ASP A 70 -6.03 6.01 15.37
C ASP A 70 -6.24 5.59 13.91
N PHE A 71 -5.43 4.62 13.46
CA PHE A 71 -5.55 4.03 12.13
C PHE A 71 -5.91 2.56 12.17
N GLN A 72 -6.78 2.16 11.23
CA GLN A 72 -6.88 0.77 10.79
C GLN A 72 -6.13 0.59 9.46
N VAL A 73 -5.06 -0.16 9.50
CA VAL A 73 -4.21 -0.42 8.32
C VAL A 73 -4.84 -1.47 7.44
N VAL A 74 -5.11 -1.09 6.19
CA VAL A 74 -5.73 -1.93 5.17
C VAL A 74 -4.73 -2.13 4.02
N PRO A 75 -4.10 -3.31 3.91
CA PRO A 75 -3.18 -3.58 2.80
C PRO A 75 -3.94 -3.76 1.49
N VAL A 76 -3.40 -3.23 0.39
CA VAL A 76 -3.97 -3.46 -0.94
C VAL A 76 -4.07 -4.96 -1.22
N PRO A 77 -5.29 -5.50 -1.45
CA PRO A 77 -5.47 -6.92 -1.65
C PRO A 77 -5.04 -7.35 -3.05
N ILE A 78 -4.45 -8.54 -3.15
CA ILE A 78 -4.18 -9.19 -4.42
C ILE A 78 -5.27 -10.23 -4.73
N TYR A 79 -5.50 -10.46 -6.03
CA TYR A 79 -6.49 -11.45 -6.44
C TYR A 79 -6.08 -12.87 -5.97
N TYR A 80 -7.06 -13.71 -5.60
CA TYR A 80 -6.82 -15.01 -4.96
C TYR A 80 -5.88 -15.92 -5.76
N LYS A 81 -5.98 -15.95 -7.11
CA LYS A 81 -5.06 -16.73 -7.95
C LYS A 81 -3.60 -16.31 -7.78
N ARG A 82 -3.37 -15.00 -7.63
CA ARG A 82 -2.01 -14.47 -7.36
C ARG A 82 -1.55 -14.82 -5.96
N LYS A 83 -2.45 -14.75 -4.96
CA LYS A 83 -2.16 -15.16 -3.59
C LYS A 83 -1.82 -16.64 -3.53
N LYS A 84 -2.56 -17.51 -4.25
CA LYS A 84 -2.27 -18.95 -4.36
C LYS A 84 -0.91 -19.22 -5.02
N LYS A 85 -0.58 -18.53 -6.13
CA LYS A 85 0.72 -18.66 -6.82
C LYS A 85 1.89 -18.16 -5.97
N ARG A 86 1.73 -17.03 -5.29
CA ARG A 86 2.79 -16.38 -4.47
C ARG A 86 2.83 -16.93 -3.05
N LYS A 87 1.78 -17.66 -2.61
CA LYS A 87 1.53 -18.19 -1.26
C LYS A 87 1.22 -17.13 -0.20
N TYR A 88 1.36 -15.85 -0.51
CA TYR A 88 1.05 -14.72 0.39
C TYR A 88 0.82 -13.42 -0.37
N ASN A 89 0.21 -12.45 0.28
CA ASN A 89 0.24 -11.05 -0.12
C ASN A 89 1.36 -10.36 0.65
N HIS A 90 2.36 -9.82 -0.06
CA HIS A 90 3.50 -9.15 0.56
C HIS A 90 3.09 -7.91 1.35
N MET A 91 2.02 -7.19 0.92
CA MET A 91 1.52 -6.05 1.68
C MET A 91 0.80 -6.46 2.97
N GLU A 92 0.25 -7.68 3.05
CA GLU A 92 -0.25 -8.21 4.33
C GLU A 92 0.90 -8.40 5.33
N LEU A 93 2.06 -8.90 4.90
CA LEU A 93 3.23 -9.02 5.76
C LEU A 93 3.75 -7.65 6.22
N VAL A 94 3.84 -6.69 5.29
CA VAL A 94 4.27 -5.32 5.59
C VAL A 94 3.28 -4.63 6.54
N GLY A 95 1.98 -4.79 6.31
CA GLY A 95 0.93 -4.22 7.17
C GLY A 95 0.99 -4.76 8.60
N THR A 96 1.21 -6.07 8.77
CA THR A 96 1.40 -6.68 10.09
C THR A 96 2.58 -6.04 10.84
N GLU A 97 3.72 -5.88 10.18
CA GLU A 97 4.89 -5.24 10.79
C GLU A 97 4.69 -3.74 11.06
N LEU A 98 4.00 -3.04 10.15
CA LEU A 98 3.69 -1.62 10.33
C LEU A 98 2.78 -1.40 11.55
N CYS A 99 1.76 -2.24 11.71
CA CYS A 99 0.87 -2.19 12.88
C CYS A 99 1.63 -2.51 14.19
N ARG A 100 2.53 -3.49 14.16
CA ARG A 100 3.37 -3.81 15.32
C ARG A 100 4.29 -2.65 15.71
N LEU A 101 4.82 -1.89 14.75
CA LEU A 101 5.68 -0.74 15.00
C LEU A 101 4.90 0.48 15.50
N GLY A 102 3.71 0.75 14.94
CA GLY A 102 2.92 1.95 15.21
C GLY A 102 1.77 1.78 16.20
N GLY A 103 1.49 0.55 16.67
CA GLY A 103 0.34 0.29 17.53
C GLY A 103 -1.02 0.40 16.81
N TYR A 104 -1.04 0.33 15.47
CA TYR A 104 -2.25 0.49 14.67
C TYR A 104 -3.09 -0.79 14.65
N SER A 105 -4.40 -0.65 14.44
CA SER A 105 -5.28 -1.79 14.14
C SER A 105 -4.96 -2.37 12.76
N TYR A 106 -5.07 -3.70 12.61
CA TYR A 106 -4.80 -4.39 11.35
C TYR A 106 -6.07 -5.01 10.77
N ASN A 107 -6.46 -4.60 9.56
CA ASN A 107 -7.72 -5.03 8.95
C ASN A 107 -7.57 -5.45 7.48
N PRO A 108 -6.93 -6.61 7.20
CA PRO A 108 -6.72 -7.10 5.83
C PRO A 108 -7.98 -7.63 5.16
N GLU A 109 -9.06 -7.87 5.93
CA GLU A 109 -10.29 -8.47 5.44
C GLU A 109 -11.39 -7.44 5.11
N LEU A 110 -11.18 -6.15 5.44
CA LEU A 110 -12.16 -5.09 5.19
C LEU A 110 -12.49 -4.93 3.70
N ILE A 111 -11.51 -5.17 2.83
CA ILE A 111 -11.67 -5.07 1.38
C ILE A 111 -11.00 -6.24 0.68
N THR A 112 -11.67 -6.80 -0.31
CA THR A 112 -11.16 -7.94 -1.10
C THR A 112 -11.08 -7.59 -2.57
N ARG A 113 -10.15 -8.21 -3.29
CA ARG A 113 -10.04 -8.07 -4.75
C ARG A 113 -10.79 -9.20 -5.42
N ILE A 114 -11.87 -8.86 -6.11
CA ILE A 114 -12.80 -9.82 -6.72
C ILE A 114 -12.54 -10.08 -8.21
N LYS A 115 -11.74 -9.24 -8.90
CA LYS A 115 -11.40 -9.44 -10.32
C LYS A 115 -9.95 -9.84 -10.55
N ASP A 116 -9.75 -10.77 -11.50
CA ASP A 116 -8.44 -11.11 -12.05
C ASP A 116 -8.06 -10.07 -13.12
N THR A 117 -7.32 -9.08 -12.74
CA THR A 117 -6.93 -7.98 -13.61
C THR A 117 -5.51 -8.19 -14.14
N LYS A 118 -5.22 -7.71 -15.36
CA LYS A 118 -3.87 -7.79 -15.95
C LYS A 118 -2.85 -7.06 -15.05
N PRO A 119 -1.58 -7.51 -15.02
CA PRO A 119 -0.52 -6.79 -14.31
C PRO A 119 -0.40 -5.35 -14.78
N GLN A 120 -0.47 -4.38 -13.88
CA GLN A 120 -0.54 -2.96 -14.22
C GLN A 120 0.69 -2.43 -14.96
N TYR A 121 1.88 -3.02 -14.73
CA TYR A 121 3.12 -2.60 -15.40
C TYR A 121 3.11 -2.81 -16.92
N LYS A 122 2.16 -3.60 -17.44
CA LYS A 122 1.98 -3.87 -18.89
C LYS A 122 0.92 -2.97 -19.54
N LEU A 123 0.29 -2.06 -18.79
CA LEU A 123 -0.88 -1.31 -19.22
C LEU A 123 -0.58 0.21 -19.27
N SER A 124 -1.14 0.90 -20.27
CA SER A 124 -1.22 2.35 -20.31
C SER A 124 -2.07 2.92 -19.16
N LYS A 125 -2.01 4.24 -18.93
CA LYS A 125 -2.78 4.91 -17.87
C LYS A 125 -4.29 4.65 -18.01
N LYS A 126 -4.85 4.77 -19.22
CA LYS A 126 -6.28 4.53 -19.52
C LYS A 126 -6.66 3.07 -19.31
N GLU A 127 -5.81 2.15 -19.74
CA GLU A 127 -6.04 0.71 -19.54
C GLU A 127 -5.97 0.31 -18.07
N ARG A 128 -5.09 0.92 -17.26
CA ARG A 128 -5.01 0.67 -15.80
C ARG A 128 -6.31 1.03 -15.11
N PHE A 129 -6.90 2.15 -15.47
CA PHE A 129 -8.19 2.60 -14.95
C PHE A 129 -9.30 1.58 -15.27
N ASN A 130 -9.48 1.27 -16.54
CA ASN A 130 -10.51 0.32 -16.98
C ASN A 130 -10.31 -1.10 -16.41
N ASN A 131 -9.05 -1.51 -16.26
CA ASN A 131 -8.68 -2.82 -15.72
C ASN A 131 -9.10 -3.01 -14.25
N LEU A 132 -9.12 -1.93 -13.47
CA LEU A 132 -9.46 -1.98 -12.04
C LEU A 132 -10.93 -1.68 -11.73
N ASN A 133 -11.71 -1.19 -12.69
CA ASN A 133 -13.10 -0.81 -12.46
C ASN A 133 -13.90 -1.96 -11.82
N ASN A 134 -14.51 -1.69 -10.64
CA ASN A 134 -15.23 -2.66 -9.80
C ASN A 134 -14.37 -3.91 -9.48
N ALA A 135 -13.06 -3.73 -9.25
CA ALA A 135 -12.16 -4.83 -8.92
C ALA A 135 -12.12 -5.18 -7.43
N PHE A 136 -12.68 -4.32 -6.59
CA PHE A 136 -12.69 -4.48 -5.15
C PHE A 136 -14.10 -4.58 -4.60
N LYS A 137 -14.24 -5.16 -3.42
CA LYS A 137 -15.49 -5.24 -2.66
C LYS A 137 -15.20 -5.05 -1.18
N VAL A 138 -15.90 -4.10 -0.55
CA VAL A 138 -15.84 -3.84 0.90
C VAL A 138 -16.79 -4.78 1.64
N ASP A 139 -16.36 -5.30 2.77
CA ASP A 139 -17.19 -5.99 3.75
C ASP A 139 -17.37 -5.10 4.99
N LYS A 140 -18.49 -4.36 5.03
CA LYS A 140 -18.78 -3.43 6.14
C LYS A 140 -18.86 -4.11 7.51
N SER A 141 -19.15 -5.40 7.59
CA SER A 141 -19.19 -6.14 8.85
C SER A 141 -17.81 -6.24 9.53
N LYS A 142 -16.74 -6.00 8.77
CA LYS A 142 -15.35 -5.99 9.22
C LYS A 142 -14.83 -4.60 9.60
N LEU A 143 -15.63 -3.54 9.41
CA LEU A 143 -15.21 -2.16 9.71
C LEU A 143 -14.93 -2.02 11.20
N GLN A 144 -13.75 -1.53 11.54
CA GLN A 144 -13.32 -1.19 12.89
C GLN A 144 -13.34 0.33 13.07
N SER A 145 -13.11 0.82 14.30
CA SER A 145 -12.86 2.24 14.55
C SER A 145 -11.56 2.73 13.93
N GLY A 146 -11.43 4.05 13.80
CA GLY A 146 -10.23 4.71 13.31
C GLY A 146 -10.25 5.00 11.81
N LYS A 147 -9.34 5.86 11.39
CA LYS A 147 -9.11 6.21 9.99
C LYS A 147 -8.58 5.03 9.19
N ILE A 148 -9.01 4.89 7.94
CA ILE A 148 -8.45 3.88 7.05
C ILE A 148 -7.11 4.38 6.50
N LEU A 149 -6.05 3.63 6.78
CA LEU A 149 -4.75 3.79 6.14
C LEU A 149 -4.55 2.68 5.10
N ILE A 150 -4.80 2.99 3.83
CA ILE A 150 -4.57 2.03 2.74
C ILE A 150 -3.07 2.02 2.43
N ILE A 151 -2.45 0.84 2.45
CA ILE A 151 -1.02 0.69 2.17
C ILE A 151 -0.73 -0.11 0.89
N ASP A 152 0.24 0.37 0.08
CA ASP A 152 0.74 -0.34 -1.12
C ASP A 152 2.27 -0.21 -1.22
N ASP A 153 2.88 -0.99 -2.09
CA ASP A 153 4.34 -0.92 -2.31
C ASP A 153 4.76 0.16 -3.31
N ILE A 154 4.01 0.35 -4.40
CA ILE A 154 4.36 1.29 -5.45
C ILE A 154 3.12 2.06 -5.92
N CYS A 155 3.10 3.37 -5.72
CA CYS A 155 2.11 4.24 -6.31
C CYS A 155 2.63 4.83 -7.63
N THR A 156 2.19 4.28 -8.76
CA THR A 156 2.51 4.82 -10.09
C THR A 156 1.52 5.90 -10.51
N THR A 157 0.37 5.51 -11.05
CA THR A 157 -0.71 6.42 -11.46
C THR A 157 -1.71 6.73 -10.34
N GLY A 158 -1.68 5.97 -9.25
CA GLY A 158 -2.67 6.03 -8.17
C GLY A 158 -3.97 5.26 -8.45
N SER A 159 -4.12 4.62 -9.62
CA SER A 159 -5.37 3.95 -10.01
C SER A 159 -5.83 2.86 -9.03
N THR A 160 -4.92 2.20 -8.32
CA THR A 160 -5.28 1.22 -7.28
C THR A 160 -5.95 1.91 -6.10
N PHE A 161 -5.35 2.97 -5.60
CA PHE A 161 -5.92 3.77 -4.52
C PHE A 161 -7.25 4.41 -4.93
N GLU A 162 -7.30 4.98 -6.14
CA GLU A 162 -8.51 5.58 -6.70
C GLU A 162 -9.70 4.62 -6.68
N GLU A 163 -9.53 3.41 -7.17
CA GLU A 163 -10.60 2.42 -7.18
C GLU A 163 -10.98 1.93 -5.79
N MET A 164 -10.01 1.73 -4.89
CA MET A 164 -10.30 1.38 -3.51
C MET A 164 -11.06 2.49 -2.78
N ILE A 165 -10.65 3.76 -2.95
CA ILE A 165 -11.35 4.93 -2.37
C ILE A 165 -12.79 4.98 -2.88
N ARG A 166 -13.03 4.79 -4.18
CA ARG A 166 -14.37 4.77 -4.75
C ARG A 166 -15.23 3.68 -4.12
N GLU A 167 -14.67 2.50 -3.94
CA GLU A 167 -15.39 1.39 -3.32
C GLU A 167 -15.69 1.67 -1.84
N PHE A 168 -14.77 2.27 -1.08
CA PHE A 168 -15.02 2.70 0.29
C PHE A 168 -16.12 3.77 0.35
N LYS A 169 -16.05 4.80 -0.49
CA LYS A 169 -17.07 5.87 -0.57
C LYS A 169 -18.46 5.33 -0.90
N LYS A 170 -18.59 4.37 -1.83
CA LYS A 170 -19.88 3.69 -2.11
C LYS A 170 -20.47 3.03 -0.87
N ASN A 171 -19.62 2.67 0.09
CA ASN A 171 -20.03 2.07 1.36
C ASN A 171 -20.16 3.08 2.50
N GLY A 172 -20.07 4.39 2.23
CA GLY A 172 -20.20 5.46 3.23
C GLY A 172 -18.95 5.64 4.10
N ILE A 173 -17.79 5.17 3.67
CA ILE A 173 -16.52 5.27 4.40
C ILE A 173 -15.69 6.37 3.75
N GLU A 174 -15.47 7.46 4.50
CA GLU A 174 -14.90 8.70 3.96
C GLU A 174 -13.53 9.03 4.57
N ASP A 175 -13.23 8.62 5.79
CA ASP A 175 -11.96 8.96 6.46
C ASP A 175 -10.85 8.01 6.03
N ILE A 176 -10.18 8.38 4.93
CA ILE A 176 -9.23 7.53 4.22
C ILE A 176 -7.97 8.32 3.90
N VAL A 177 -6.82 7.72 4.18
CA VAL A 177 -5.50 8.16 3.73
C VAL A 177 -4.82 7.01 2.99
N CYS A 178 -4.05 7.33 1.95
CA CYS A 178 -3.31 6.35 1.17
C CYS A 178 -1.81 6.52 1.36
N PHE A 179 -1.12 5.41 1.53
CA PHE A 179 0.30 5.41 1.77
C PHE A 179 1.02 4.30 0.98
N ALA A 180 1.94 4.66 0.10
CA ALA A 180 2.79 3.73 -0.63
C ALA A 180 4.23 3.79 -0.12
N ALA A 181 4.93 2.66 -0.18
CA ALA A 181 6.35 2.67 0.13
C ALA A 181 7.14 3.48 -0.90
N THR A 182 6.72 3.47 -2.18
CA THR A 182 7.48 4.16 -3.23
C THR A 182 6.60 4.75 -4.33
N THR A 183 7.17 5.72 -5.05
CA THR A 183 6.70 6.19 -6.36
C THR A 183 7.85 6.11 -7.37
N PRO A 184 7.60 5.88 -8.68
CA PRO A 184 8.64 5.93 -9.72
C PRO A 184 9.10 7.35 -10.04
N PHE A 185 8.37 8.37 -9.58
CA PHE A 185 8.65 9.77 -9.85
C PHE A 185 9.20 10.41 -8.56
N GLY A 186 10.44 10.92 -8.62
CA GLY A 186 10.91 11.91 -7.68
C GLY A 186 10.30 13.27 -8.03
N ASP A 187 10.24 14.17 -7.06
CA ASP A 187 9.86 15.58 -7.26
C ASP A 187 10.86 16.28 -8.16
#